data_d9f922ffca91e610da5b6a3c3fe04379
#
_entry.id   d9f922ffca91e610da5b6a3c3fe04379
#
_cell.length_a   1.000
_cell.length_b   1.000
_cell.length_c   1.000
_cell.angle_alpha   90.00
_cell.angle_beta   90.00
_cell.angle_gamma   90.00
#
_symmetry.space_group_name_H-M   'P 1'
#
loop_
_entity.id
_entity.type
_entity.pdbx_description
1 polymer ?
#
loop_
_entity_poly.entity_id
_entity_poly.type
_entity_poly.pdbx_seq_one_letter_code
_entity_poly.pdbx_strand_id
1 'polypeptide(L)'
;MALVTTSSSTSSQAALEAEIEKIEAENTANYSSKVSTFLNEIIESAINGWTQYKILPSLTAAQAILESGWGTSTLASEYHNLFGIKGSYNGQTVDMPTEEYYSGAYHEIDDYFRVYASDSESITDYEELLSENSRYSNLIGETDAATAAEEIYEDGYATDPDYTEELEEIINEYNLTAWDSLAFKYSGTVVTTTGSTSTPTSSTSSSSTSSSSKSYTVASGDTLTSIAKAYGTTVSAIATANNISNPDYIYVGEVLTIGSSTSTSTSTPTSSTSSSSTSSSSKSYTVASGDTLTSIAKAYGVSISTLAKLNNISNTNLIYAGTTLKI
;
A
#
# COMPACT_ATOMS: atom_id res chain seq x y z
N MET A 1 -23.66 29.51 5.61
CA MET A 1 -24.05 28.29 4.87
C MET A 1 -22.89 27.30 4.63
N ALA A 2 -21.68 27.56 5.09
CA ALA A 2 -20.53 26.65 4.90
C ALA A 2 -20.38 25.54 5.95
N LEU A 3 -21.10 25.62 7.07
CA LEU A 3 -20.97 24.66 8.20
C LEU A 3 -21.80 23.38 8.00
N VAL A 4 -22.81 23.40 7.13
CA VAL A 4 -23.70 22.24 6.92
C VAL A 4 -23.09 21.22 5.96
N THR A 5 -22.24 21.65 5.04
CA THR A 5 -21.60 20.77 4.05
C THR A 5 -20.47 19.94 4.63
N THR A 6 -19.70 20.45 5.59
CA THR A 6 -18.59 19.71 6.22
C THR A 6 -19.08 18.62 7.18
N SER A 7 -20.17 18.84 7.93
CA SER A 7 -20.68 17.81 8.83
C SER A 7 -21.41 16.68 8.09
N SER A 8 -22.07 16.96 6.97
CA SER A 8 -22.72 15.93 6.14
C SER A 8 -21.70 15.07 5.38
N SER A 9 -20.57 15.62 4.88
CA SER A 9 -19.51 14.87 4.23
C SER A 9 -18.76 13.96 5.22
N THR A 10 -18.48 14.40 6.46
CA THR A 10 -17.88 13.59 7.52
C THR A 10 -18.80 12.46 7.95
N SER A 11 -20.13 12.72 8.05
CA SER A 11 -21.14 11.72 8.37
C SER A 11 -21.25 10.66 7.25
N SER A 12 -21.20 11.06 5.98
CA SER A 12 -21.24 10.15 4.83
C SER A 12 -19.96 9.30 4.75
N GLN A 13 -18.83 9.88 5.05
CA GLN A 13 -17.55 9.15 5.11
C GLN A 13 -17.57 8.09 6.20
N ALA A 14 -17.97 8.42 7.42
CA ALA A 14 -18.08 7.48 8.51
C ALA A 14 -19.08 6.34 8.22
N ALA A 15 -20.20 6.67 7.55
CA ALA A 15 -21.18 5.67 7.15
C ALA A 15 -20.62 4.72 6.08
N LEU A 16 -19.86 5.25 5.11
CA LEU A 16 -19.19 4.44 4.10
C LEU A 16 -18.12 3.53 4.71
N GLU A 17 -17.28 4.07 5.59
CA GLU A 17 -16.27 3.30 6.33
C GLU A 17 -16.89 2.14 7.10
N ALA A 18 -18.00 2.37 7.81
CA ALA A 18 -18.70 1.33 8.54
C ALA A 18 -19.25 0.20 7.64
N GLU A 19 -19.75 0.55 6.45
CA GLU A 19 -20.21 -0.45 5.48
C GLU A 19 -19.02 -1.23 4.85
N ILE A 20 -17.89 -0.57 4.62
CA ILE A 20 -16.67 -1.24 4.16
C ILE A 20 -16.15 -2.22 5.23
N GLU A 21 -16.04 -1.81 6.49
CA GLU A 21 -15.64 -2.68 7.61
C GLU A 21 -16.53 -3.93 7.72
N LYS A 22 -17.82 -3.78 7.42
CA LYS A 22 -18.76 -4.89 7.42
C LYS A 22 -18.46 -5.90 6.29
N ILE A 23 -18.17 -5.41 5.08
CA ILE A 23 -17.76 -6.26 3.97
C ILE A 23 -16.41 -6.94 4.27
N GLU A 24 -15.46 -6.23 4.86
CA GLU A 24 -14.17 -6.79 5.27
C GLU A 24 -14.33 -7.91 6.30
N ALA A 25 -15.22 -7.74 7.26
CA ALA A 25 -15.55 -8.78 8.24
C ALA A 25 -16.20 -10.00 7.56
N GLU A 26 -17.10 -9.79 6.61
CA GLU A 26 -17.69 -10.86 5.80
C GLU A 26 -16.65 -11.59 4.96
N ASN A 27 -15.72 -10.88 4.33
CA ASN A 27 -14.60 -11.46 3.58
C ASN A 27 -13.74 -12.35 4.48
N THR A 28 -13.40 -11.85 5.67
CA THR A 28 -12.59 -12.59 6.64
C THR A 28 -13.30 -13.84 7.14
N ALA A 29 -14.62 -13.79 7.30
CA ALA A 29 -15.42 -14.92 7.77
C ALA A 29 -15.62 -16.00 6.71
N ASN A 30 -15.73 -15.62 5.42
CA ASN A 30 -16.17 -16.51 4.34
C ASN A 30 -15.05 -17.01 3.44
N TYR A 31 -13.90 -16.34 3.40
CA TYR A 31 -12.81 -16.67 2.48
C TYR A 31 -11.52 -17.05 3.20
N SER A 32 -10.63 -17.68 2.47
CA SER A 32 -9.28 -18.00 2.98
C SER A 32 -8.52 -16.72 3.35
N SER A 33 -7.53 -16.86 4.23
CA SER A 33 -6.68 -15.73 4.64
C SER A 33 -6.03 -15.00 3.46
N LYS A 34 -5.56 -15.73 2.46
CA LYS A 34 -4.99 -15.16 1.23
C LYS A 34 -6.00 -14.27 0.50
N VAL A 35 -7.20 -14.78 0.29
CA VAL A 35 -8.28 -14.10 -0.43
C VAL A 35 -8.78 -12.89 0.36
N SER A 36 -9.14 -13.09 1.62
CA SER A 36 -9.69 -12.02 2.46
C SER A 36 -8.70 -10.88 2.68
N THR A 37 -7.42 -11.18 2.90
CA THR A 37 -6.39 -10.15 3.06
C THR A 37 -6.29 -9.28 1.80
N PHE A 38 -6.26 -9.88 0.62
CA PHE A 38 -6.17 -9.12 -0.62
C PHE A 38 -7.43 -8.28 -0.89
N LEU A 39 -8.62 -8.86 -0.74
CA LEU A 39 -9.88 -8.14 -0.90
C LEU A 39 -9.97 -6.94 0.05
N ASN A 40 -9.63 -7.13 1.31
CA ASN A 40 -9.68 -6.07 2.32
C ASN A 40 -8.65 -4.96 2.06
N GLU A 41 -7.52 -5.30 1.46
CA GLU A 41 -6.49 -4.32 1.10
C GLU A 41 -6.91 -3.40 -0.04
N ILE A 42 -7.67 -3.90 -1.02
CA ILE A 42 -8.00 -3.15 -2.22
C ILE A 42 -9.39 -2.48 -2.20
N ILE A 43 -10.27 -2.85 -1.27
CA ILE A 43 -11.68 -2.42 -1.28
C ILE A 43 -11.87 -0.92 -1.24
N GLU A 44 -11.17 -0.20 -0.37
CA GLU A 44 -11.31 1.25 -0.25
C GLU A 44 -10.92 1.96 -1.54
N SER A 45 -9.77 1.60 -2.10
CA SER A 45 -9.27 2.21 -3.34
C SER A 45 -10.18 1.91 -4.53
N ALA A 46 -10.69 0.69 -4.64
CA ALA A 46 -11.64 0.32 -5.69
C ALA A 46 -12.96 1.11 -5.59
N ILE A 47 -13.50 1.27 -4.38
CA ILE A 47 -14.74 2.04 -4.15
C ILE A 47 -14.50 3.53 -4.42
N ASN A 48 -13.37 4.09 -3.98
CA ASN A 48 -12.99 5.48 -4.26
C ASN A 48 -12.90 5.76 -5.76
N GLY A 49 -12.49 4.79 -6.55
CA GLY A 49 -12.36 4.89 -8.00
C GLY A 49 -13.67 5.25 -8.72
N TRP A 50 -14.81 4.83 -8.20
CA TRP A 50 -16.10 5.26 -8.75
C TRP A 50 -16.33 6.76 -8.57
N THR A 51 -16.07 7.28 -7.39
CA THR A 51 -16.21 8.72 -7.13
C THR A 51 -15.21 9.55 -7.93
N GLN A 52 -13.97 9.10 -8.02
CA GLN A 52 -12.87 9.85 -8.64
C GLN A 52 -12.83 9.72 -10.18
N TYR A 53 -13.06 8.52 -10.70
CA TYR A 53 -12.85 8.19 -12.12
C TYR A 53 -14.06 7.57 -12.80
N LYS A 54 -15.13 7.26 -12.08
CA LYS A 54 -16.32 6.56 -12.60
C LYS A 54 -16.01 5.17 -13.19
N ILE A 55 -15.04 4.49 -12.60
CA ILE A 55 -14.72 3.10 -12.90
C ILE A 55 -15.39 2.20 -11.86
N LEU A 56 -16.05 1.14 -12.29
CA LEU A 56 -16.71 0.19 -11.41
C LEU A 56 -15.72 -0.49 -10.45
N PRO A 57 -15.97 -0.49 -9.14
CA PRO A 57 -15.15 -1.19 -8.17
C PRO A 57 -15.00 -2.69 -8.46
N SER A 58 -16.07 -3.35 -8.92
CA SER A 58 -16.04 -4.77 -9.31
C SER A 58 -15.06 -5.05 -10.44
N LEU A 59 -15.00 -4.19 -11.45
CA LEU A 59 -14.04 -4.31 -12.55
C LEU A 59 -12.60 -4.12 -12.06
N THR A 60 -12.34 -3.07 -11.31
CA THR A 60 -11.02 -2.79 -10.73
C THR A 60 -10.54 -3.98 -9.88
N ALA A 61 -11.40 -4.47 -8.99
CA ALA A 61 -11.07 -5.60 -8.13
C ALA A 61 -10.83 -6.89 -8.91
N ALA A 62 -11.68 -7.23 -9.87
CA ALA A 62 -11.54 -8.43 -10.67
C ALA A 62 -10.26 -8.43 -11.49
N GLN A 63 -9.92 -7.30 -12.13
CA GLN A 63 -8.67 -7.17 -12.87
C GLN A 63 -7.45 -7.23 -11.94
N ALA A 64 -7.48 -6.56 -10.79
CA ALA A 64 -6.39 -6.65 -9.81
C ALA A 64 -6.15 -8.09 -9.34
N ILE A 65 -7.21 -8.83 -9.08
CA ILE A 65 -7.15 -10.24 -8.68
C ILE A 65 -6.53 -11.10 -9.78
N LEU A 66 -7.04 -10.97 -11.01
CA LEU A 66 -6.62 -11.78 -12.15
C LEU A 66 -5.17 -11.50 -12.54
N GLU A 67 -4.82 -10.22 -12.70
CA GLU A 67 -3.50 -9.79 -13.17
C GLU A 67 -2.39 -10.04 -12.14
N SER A 68 -2.67 -9.93 -10.86
CA SER A 68 -1.68 -10.07 -9.79
C SER A 68 -1.62 -11.47 -9.16
N GLY A 69 -2.54 -12.36 -9.53
CA GLY A 69 -2.68 -13.65 -8.85
C GLY A 69 -2.96 -13.48 -7.35
N TRP A 70 -3.92 -12.65 -6.99
CA TRP A 70 -4.23 -12.31 -5.59
C TRP A 70 -3.08 -11.56 -4.86
N GLY A 71 -2.38 -10.69 -5.58
CA GLY A 71 -1.27 -9.93 -5.04
C GLY A 71 -0.01 -10.75 -4.79
N THR A 72 0.06 -11.99 -5.29
CA THR A 72 1.18 -12.91 -5.00
C THR A 72 2.26 -12.93 -6.05
N SER A 73 2.02 -12.38 -7.25
CA SER A 73 3.07 -12.25 -8.26
C SER A 73 4.22 -11.39 -7.71
N THR A 74 5.43 -11.61 -8.19
CA THR A 74 6.60 -10.81 -7.80
C THR A 74 6.36 -9.33 -8.07
N LEU A 75 5.79 -9.01 -9.22
CA LEU A 75 5.49 -7.63 -9.60
C LEU A 75 4.50 -6.95 -8.64
N ALA A 76 3.50 -7.70 -8.15
CA ALA A 76 2.54 -7.20 -7.17
C ALA A 76 3.12 -7.16 -5.75
N SER A 77 3.73 -8.23 -5.30
CA SER A 77 4.17 -8.39 -3.90
C SER A 77 5.39 -7.54 -3.54
N GLU A 78 6.30 -7.32 -4.49
CA GLU A 78 7.54 -6.58 -4.26
C GLU A 78 7.46 -5.12 -4.75
N TYR A 79 6.68 -4.87 -5.80
CA TYR A 79 6.64 -3.57 -6.49
C TYR A 79 5.26 -2.93 -6.51
N HIS A 80 4.27 -3.52 -5.86
CA HIS A 80 2.89 -3.05 -5.78
C HIS A 80 2.22 -2.81 -7.14
N ASN A 81 2.72 -3.42 -8.20
CA ASN A 81 2.14 -3.30 -9.53
C ASN A 81 1.12 -4.43 -9.74
N LEU A 82 -0.15 -4.13 -9.44
CA LEU A 82 -1.24 -5.12 -9.45
C LEU A 82 -1.73 -5.46 -10.86
N PHE A 83 -1.49 -4.60 -11.83
CA PHE A 83 -2.07 -4.69 -13.18
C PHE A 83 -1.06 -4.98 -14.28
N GLY A 84 0.21 -5.15 -13.92
CA GLY A 84 1.27 -5.37 -14.91
C GLY A 84 1.51 -4.16 -15.83
N ILE A 85 1.36 -2.94 -15.32
CA ILE A 85 1.49 -1.72 -16.12
C ILE A 85 2.97 -1.47 -16.43
N LYS A 86 3.27 -1.38 -17.72
CA LYS A 86 4.62 -1.12 -18.24
C LYS A 86 4.99 0.36 -18.12
N GLY A 87 6.29 0.62 -18.09
CA GLY A 87 6.86 1.97 -18.06
C GLY A 87 7.41 2.38 -16.71
N SER A 88 7.30 3.67 -16.38
CA SER A 88 7.74 4.24 -15.11
C SER A 88 6.62 5.04 -14.45
N TYR A 89 6.60 5.03 -13.12
CA TYR A 89 5.71 5.84 -12.31
C TYR A 89 6.57 6.68 -11.35
N ASN A 90 6.43 8.00 -11.43
CA ASN A 90 7.29 8.94 -10.68
C ASN A 90 8.80 8.64 -10.84
N GLY A 91 9.21 8.20 -12.02
CA GLY A 91 10.59 7.80 -12.30
C GLY A 91 11.01 6.42 -11.75
N GLN A 92 10.10 5.70 -11.10
CA GLN A 92 10.34 4.36 -10.56
C GLN A 92 9.94 3.30 -11.58
N THR A 93 10.84 2.39 -11.85
CA THR A 93 10.65 1.27 -12.79
C THR A 93 11.46 0.07 -12.35
N VAL A 94 11.03 -1.11 -12.73
CA VAL A 94 11.77 -2.35 -12.56
C VAL A 94 11.85 -3.09 -13.88
N ASP A 95 13.00 -3.64 -14.16
CA ASP A 95 13.25 -4.51 -15.32
C ASP A 95 12.96 -5.95 -14.91
N MET A 96 12.01 -6.60 -15.58
CA MET A 96 11.62 -7.97 -15.29
C MET A 96 11.42 -8.77 -16.58
N PRO A 97 11.79 -10.08 -16.57
CA PRO A 97 11.46 -10.96 -17.66
C PRO A 97 9.93 -11.14 -17.79
N THR A 98 9.47 -11.08 -18.99
CA THR A 98 8.07 -11.35 -19.36
C THR A 98 8.03 -12.19 -20.64
N GLU A 99 6.96 -12.94 -20.82
CA GLU A 99 6.73 -13.70 -22.04
C GLU A 99 5.78 -12.93 -22.96
N GLU A 100 6.19 -12.73 -24.20
CA GLU A 100 5.32 -12.20 -25.24
C GLU A 100 5.17 -13.18 -26.38
N TYR A 101 3.93 -13.31 -26.89
CA TYR A 101 3.63 -14.17 -28.03
C TYR A 101 3.64 -13.36 -29.31
N TYR A 102 4.64 -13.63 -30.17
CA TYR A 102 4.68 -13.07 -31.52
C TYR A 102 5.33 -14.06 -32.51
N SER A 103 5.01 -13.91 -33.76
CA SER A 103 5.52 -14.80 -34.83
C SER A 103 5.24 -16.30 -34.61
N GLY A 104 4.16 -16.63 -33.88
CA GLY A 104 3.75 -18.02 -33.63
C GLY A 104 4.48 -18.74 -32.49
N ALA A 105 5.23 -18.02 -31.66
CA ALA A 105 5.96 -18.56 -30.51
C ALA A 105 5.97 -17.59 -29.33
N TYR A 106 6.16 -18.14 -28.12
CA TYR A 106 6.47 -17.35 -26.94
C TYR A 106 7.94 -16.94 -26.94
N HIS A 107 8.19 -15.70 -26.60
CA HIS A 107 9.53 -15.12 -26.47
C HIS A 107 9.66 -14.52 -25.08
N GLU A 108 10.68 -14.94 -24.36
CA GLU A 108 11.08 -14.29 -23.12
C GLU A 108 11.82 -13.00 -23.49
N ILE A 109 11.31 -11.88 -22.99
CA ILE A 109 11.89 -10.55 -23.16
C ILE A 109 11.98 -9.86 -21.81
N ASP A 110 12.94 -8.97 -21.64
CA ASP A 110 12.98 -8.06 -20.51
C ASP A 110 12.14 -6.82 -20.85
N ASP A 111 11.29 -6.43 -19.92
CA ASP A 111 10.49 -5.22 -20.06
C ASP A 111 10.45 -4.43 -18.75
N TYR A 112 10.21 -3.13 -18.89
CA TYR A 112 10.15 -2.22 -17.75
C TYR A 112 8.72 -2.07 -17.25
N PHE A 113 8.53 -2.29 -15.95
CA PHE A 113 7.24 -2.17 -15.29
C PHE A 113 7.26 -1.05 -14.25
N ARG A 114 6.11 -0.41 -14.06
CA ARG A 114 5.94 0.64 -13.06
C ARG A 114 6.10 0.07 -11.65
N VAL A 115 6.72 0.86 -10.78
CA VAL A 115 6.89 0.57 -9.36
C VAL A 115 6.08 1.59 -8.56
N TYR A 116 5.26 1.10 -7.64
CA TYR A 116 4.42 1.92 -6.78
C TYR A 116 4.81 1.76 -5.32
N ALA A 117 4.49 2.77 -4.51
CA ALA A 117 4.73 2.75 -3.07
C ALA A 117 3.67 1.93 -2.31
N SER A 118 2.49 1.69 -2.90
CA SER A 118 1.39 0.95 -2.31
C SER A 118 0.46 0.37 -3.38
N ASP A 119 -0.34 -0.61 -3.00
CA ASP A 119 -1.40 -1.15 -3.84
C ASP A 119 -2.46 -0.09 -4.19
N SER A 120 -2.75 0.79 -3.24
CA SER A 120 -3.66 1.93 -3.46
C SER A 120 -3.17 2.86 -4.57
N GLU A 121 -1.87 3.14 -4.61
CA GLU A 121 -1.26 3.97 -5.66
C GLU A 121 -1.33 3.30 -7.03
N SER A 122 -1.11 1.98 -7.08
CA SER A 122 -1.29 1.17 -8.29
C SER A 122 -2.72 1.22 -8.82
N ILE A 123 -3.70 1.09 -7.94
CA ILE A 123 -5.12 1.14 -8.31
C ILE A 123 -5.48 2.53 -8.85
N THR A 124 -5.05 3.58 -8.18
CA THR A 124 -5.30 4.96 -8.63
C THR A 124 -4.69 5.23 -10.01
N ASP A 125 -3.44 4.81 -10.24
CA ASP A 125 -2.78 4.96 -11.55
C ASP A 125 -3.48 4.15 -12.65
N TYR A 126 -3.91 2.93 -12.36
CA TYR A 126 -4.69 2.11 -13.28
C TYR A 126 -6.01 2.80 -13.68
N GLU A 127 -6.76 3.33 -12.73
CA GLU A 127 -8.03 4.00 -12.98
C GLU A 127 -7.84 5.33 -13.74
N GLU A 128 -6.79 6.07 -13.42
CA GLU A 128 -6.40 7.27 -14.15
C GLU A 128 -6.06 6.95 -15.61
N LEU A 129 -5.26 5.92 -15.86
CA LEU A 129 -4.92 5.47 -17.21
C LEU A 129 -6.16 5.09 -18.03
N LEU A 130 -7.11 4.37 -17.45
CA LEU A 130 -8.37 4.04 -18.11
C LEU A 130 -9.18 5.30 -18.41
N SER A 131 -9.23 6.25 -17.49
CA SER A 131 -10.00 7.48 -17.64
C SER A 131 -9.42 8.43 -18.70
N GLU A 132 -8.10 8.46 -18.83
CA GLU A 132 -7.40 9.34 -19.78
C GLU A 132 -7.29 8.76 -21.19
N ASN A 133 -7.37 7.45 -21.35
CA ASN A 133 -7.26 6.82 -22.65
C ASN A 133 -8.64 6.70 -23.32
N SER A 134 -8.81 7.41 -24.45
CA SER A 134 -10.07 7.42 -25.19
C SER A 134 -10.57 6.04 -25.63
N ARG A 135 -9.68 5.05 -25.73
CA ARG A 135 -10.03 3.66 -26.01
C ARG A 135 -11.04 3.09 -25.00
N TYR A 136 -10.91 3.48 -23.74
CA TYR A 136 -11.71 3.00 -22.63
C TYR A 136 -12.83 3.96 -22.21
N SER A 137 -13.19 4.91 -23.08
CA SER A 137 -14.18 5.94 -22.76
C SER A 137 -15.58 5.38 -22.44
N ASN A 138 -15.96 4.24 -23.00
CA ASN A 138 -17.21 3.53 -22.72
C ASN A 138 -17.30 2.97 -21.29
N LEU A 139 -16.17 2.67 -20.65
CA LEU A 139 -16.12 2.21 -19.26
C LEU A 139 -16.45 3.30 -18.25
N ILE A 140 -16.27 4.56 -18.61
CA ILE A 140 -16.48 5.69 -17.72
C ILE A 140 -17.98 5.87 -17.45
N GLY A 141 -18.39 5.58 -16.22
CA GLY A 141 -19.78 5.66 -15.82
C GLY A 141 -20.61 4.42 -16.15
N GLU A 142 -20.00 3.34 -16.67
CA GLU A 142 -20.68 2.06 -16.83
C GLU A 142 -21.12 1.53 -15.45
N THR A 143 -22.36 1.10 -15.34
CA THR A 143 -22.97 0.67 -14.08
C THR A 143 -23.26 -0.82 -14.00
N ASP A 144 -23.11 -1.55 -15.11
CA ASP A 144 -23.30 -2.98 -15.16
C ASP A 144 -21.96 -3.71 -15.25
N ALA A 145 -21.68 -4.57 -14.26
CA ALA A 145 -20.42 -5.25 -14.16
C ALA A 145 -20.14 -6.22 -15.31
N ALA A 146 -21.16 -6.94 -15.81
CA ALA A 146 -21.01 -7.83 -16.94
C ALA A 146 -20.68 -7.06 -18.22
N THR A 147 -21.36 -5.94 -18.45
CA THR A 147 -21.08 -5.04 -19.58
C THR A 147 -19.66 -4.47 -19.47
N ALA A 148 -19.21 -4.05 -18.29
CA ALA A 148 -17.86 -3.56 -18.10
C ALA A 148 -16.79 -4.62 -18.38
N ALA A 149 -17.04 -5.88 -18.00
CA ALA A 149 -16.16 -7.01 -18.30
C ALA A 149 -16.08 -7.30 -19.81
N GLU A 150 -17.16 -7.14 -20.54
CA GLU A 150 -17.15 -7.24 -22.01
C GLU A 150 -16.37 -6.07 -22.63
N GLU A 151 -16.69 -4.84 -22.23
CA GLU A 151 -16.09 -3.61 -22.77
C GLU A 151 -14.57 -3.57 -22.60
N ILE A 152 -14.04 -3.91 -21.41
CA ILE A 152 -12.59 -3.89 -21.16
C ILE A 152 -11.85 -4.85 -22.10
N TYR A 153 -12.44 -5.99 -22.44
CA TYR A 153 -11.90 -6.93 -23.42
C TYR A 153 -12.02 -6.41 -24.85
N GLU A 154 -13.19 -5.92 -25.24
CA GLU A 154 -13.44 -5.36 -26.58
C GLU A 154 -12.56 -4.14 -26.88
N ASP A 155 -12.27 -3.35 -25.86
CA ASP A 155 -11.36 -2.19 -25.93
C ASP A 155 -9.89 -2.61 -26.07
N GLY A 156 -9.59 -3.90 -25.98
CA GLY A 156 -8.27 -4.44 -26.22
C GLY A 156 -7.33 -4.39 -25.02
N TYR A 157 -7.86 -4.41 -23.80
CA TYR A 157 -7.02 -4.49 -22.60
C TYR A 157 -6.25 -5.81 -22.53
N ALA A 158 -6.89 -6.90 -22.91
CA ALA A 158 -6.31 -8.24 -22.99
C ALA A 158 -6.64 -8.90 -24.33
N THR A 159 -5.84 -9.87 -24.72
CA THR A 159 -6.01 -10.65 -25.97
C THR A 159 -6.60 -12.04 -25.75
N ASP A 160 -6.69 -12.47 -24.49
CA ASP A 160 -7.27 -13.77 -24.14
C ASP A 160 -8.77 -13.77 -24.43
N PRO A 161 -9.28 -14.69 -25.28
CA PRO A 161 -10.69 -14.74 -25.60
C PRO A 161 -11.60 -15.10 -24.41
N ASP A 162 -11.04 -15.68 -23.35
CA ASP A 162 -11.74 -16.07 -22.15
C ASP A 162 -11.73 -14.97 -21.06
N TYR A 163 -11.09 -13.82 -21.34
CA TYR A 163 -10.89 -12.74 -20.37
C TYR A 163 -12.18 -12.21 -19.75
N THR A 164 -13.20 -11.98 -20.55
CA THR A 164 -14.52 -11.55 -20.06
C THR A 164 -15.12 -12.56 -19.10
N GLU A 165 -15.09 -13.85 -19.46
CA GLU A 165 -15.64 -14.94 -18.63
C GLU A 165 -14.86 -15.05 -17.30
N GLU A 166 -13.54 -14.97 -17.33
CA GLU A 166 -12.70 -14.99 -16.13
C GLU A 166 -13.01 -13.83 -15.17
N LEU A 167 -13.22 -12.62 -15.71
CA LEU A 167 -13.61 -11.46 -14.90
C LEU A 167 -15.01 -11.65 -14.29
N GLU A 168 -15.98 -12.11 -15.07
CA GLU A 168 -17.33 -12.36 -14.60
C GLU A 168 -17.39 -13.45 -13.52
N GLU A 169 -16.61 -14.51 -13.67
CA GLU A 169 -16.51 -15.57 -12.65
C GLU A 169 -15.99 -15.00 -11.33
N ILE A 170 -14.92 -14.19 -11.36
CA ILE A 170 -14.36 -13.54 -10.17
C ILE A 170 -15.38 -12.59 -9.53
N ILE A 171 -16.05 -11.76 -10.33
CA ILE A 171 -17.06 -10.82 -9.85
C ILE A 171 -18.20 -11.56 -9.13
N ASN A 172 -18.66 -12.66 -9.69
CA ASN A 172 -19.76 -13.45 -9.15
C ASN A 172 -19.32 -14.27 -7.91
N GLU A 173 -18.19 -14.93 -7.98
CA GLU A 173 -17.68 -15.77 -6.88
C GLU A 173 -17.45 -14.98 -5.60
N TYR A 174 -16.90 -13.77 -5.71
CA TYR A 174 -16.56 -12.94 -4.56
C TYR A 174 -17.57 -11.82 -4.29
N ASN A 175 -18.74 -11.87 -4.95
CA ASN A 175 -19.82 -10.88 -4.75
C ASN A 175 -19.36 -9.42 -4.90
N LEU A 176 -18.53 -9.15 -5.88
CA LEU A 176 -17.92 -7.82 -6.04
C LEU A 176 -18.91 -6.73 -6.48
N THR A 177 -20.08 -7.11 -7.01
CA THR A 177 -21.16 -6.13 -7.31
C THR A 177 -21.72 -5.46 -6.07
N ALA A 178 -21.53 -6.03 -4.88
CA ALA A 178 -21.83 -5.36 -3.62
C ALA A 178 -20.98 -4.11 -3.41
N TRP A 179 -19.74 -4.11 -3.92
CA TRP A 179 -18.86 -2.94 -3.90
C TRP A 179 -19.37 -1.84 -4.83
N ASP A 180 -19.93 -2.21 -5.97
CA ASP A 180 -20.55 -1.26 -6.91
C ASP A 180 -21.76 -0.59 -6.27
N SER A 181 -22.63 -1.38 -5.64
CA SER A 181 -23.82 -0.87 -4.95
C SER A 181 -23.44 0.12 -3.84
N LEU A 182 -22.37 -0.18 -3.11
CA LEU A 182 -21.87 0.68 -2.05
C LEU A 182 -21.30 1.99 -2.63
N ALA A 183 -20.53 1.90 -3.70
CA ALA A 183 -20.00 3.06 -4.41
C ALA A 183 -21.10 3.96 -4.96
N PHE A 184 -22.18 3.41 -5.50
CA PHE A 184 -23.34 4.16 -5.98
C PHE A 184 -24.07 4.87 -4.85
N LYS A 185 -24.29 4.18 -3.73
CA LYS A 185 -24.96 4.73 -2.55
C LYS A 185 -24.20 5.91 -1.96
N TYR A 186 -22.89 5.87 -1.96
CA TYR A 186 -22.01 6.91 -1.40
C TYR A 186 -21.26 7.68 -2.48
N SER A 187 -21.80 7.76 -3.68
CA SER A 187 -21.20 8.50 -4.80
C SER A 187 -20.92 9.96 -4.38
N GLY A 188 -19.69 10.39 -4.62
CA GLY A 188 -19.21 11.71 -4.17
C GLY A 188 -18.52 11.70 -2.79
N THR A 189 -18.49 10.55 -2.12
CA THR A 189 -17.75 10.36 -0.85
C THR A 189 -16.51 9.53 -1.13
N VAL A 190 -15.37 9.99 -0.63
CA VAL A 190 -14.08 9.29 -0.71
C VAL A 190 -13.66 8.91 0.69
N VAL A 191 -13.25 7.66 0.88
CA VAL A 191 -12.59 7.20 2.10
C VAL A 191 -11.13 7.55 1.98
N THR A 192 -10.64 8.37 2.90
CA THR A 192 -9.21 8.60 3.06
C THR A 192 -8.73 7.70 4.18
N THR A 193 -7.75 6.85 3.89
CA THR A 193 -7.11 5.98 4.88
C THR A 193 -6.38 6.86 5.91
N THR A 194 -7.12 7.37 6.89
CA THR A 194 -6.57 7.90 8.13
C THR A 194 -6.80 6.84 9.17
N GLY A 195 -5.76 6.06 9.44
CA GLY A 195 -5.80 5.12 10.55
C GLY A 195 -6.24 5.80 11.85
N SER A 196 -7.16 5.15 12.53
CA SER A 196 -7.63 5.36 13.89
C SER A 196 -8.70 6.41 14.12
N THR A 197 -9.91 5.89 14.27
CA THR A 197 -11.02 6.44 15.02
C THR A 197 -10.61 6.98 16.38
N SER A 198 -10.80 8.26 16.60
CA SER A 198 -11.07 8.79 17.92
C SER A 198 -12.38 9.55 17.89
N THR A 199 -13.37 8.95 18.53
CA THR A 199 -14.66 9.54 18.85
C THR A 199 -14.49 10.87 19.59
N PRO A 200 -15.12 11.96 19.17
CA PRO A 200 -15.13 13.17 19.99
C PRO A 200 -16.19 13.06 21.07
N THR A 201 -15.77 12.79 22.28
CA THR A 201 -16.60 13.06 23.45
C THR A 201 -16.36 14.50 23.87
N SER A 202 -17.41 15.31 23.77
CA SER A 202 -17.41 16.67 24.27
C SER A 202 -17.37 16.68 25.79
N SER A 203 -16.37 17.34 26.40
CA SER A 203 -16.52 17.98 27.69
C SER A 203 -15.41 19.01 27.95
N THR A 204 -15.88 20.23 28.10
CA THR A 204 -15.49 21.33 29.00
C THR A 204 -14.01 21.49 29.40
N SER A 205 -13.51 22.64 28.98
CA SER A 205 -12.44 23.48 29.48
C SER A 205 -11.78 23.13 30.82
N SER A 206 -10.47 22.92 30.77
CA SER A 206 -9.53 23.46 31.77
C SER A 206 -8.14 23.53 31.12
N SER A 207 -7.55 24.69 31.25
CA SER A 207 -6.25 25.10 30.75
C SER A 207 -5.12 24.22 31.31
N SER A 208 -4.43 23.53 30.43
CA SER A 208 -3.07 23.07 30.67
C SER A 208 -2.32 23.13 29.34
N THR A 209 -1.17 23.74 29.35
CA THR A 209 -0.20 23.87 28.27
C THR A 209 0.06 22.51 27.63
N SER A 210 -0.59 22.25 26.49
CA SER A 210 -0.30 21.10 25.67
C SER A 210 0.58 21.53 24.50
N SER A 211 1.77 20.96 24.43
CA SER A 211 2.62 20.97 23.25
C SER A 211 1.82 20.39 22.08
N SER A 212 1.41 21.26 21.17
CA SER A 212 0.70 20.85 19.95
C SER A 212 1.66 20.10 19.02
N SER A 213 1.53 18.79 18.97
CA SER A 213 2.13 17.97 17.92
C SER A 213 1.49 18.39 16.58
N LYS A 214 2.32 18.79 15.62
CA LYS A 214 1.89 19.05 14.25
C LYS A 214 1.96 17.73 13.46
N SER A 215 1.04 17.52 12.55
CA SER A 215 1.10 16.43 11.58
C SER A 215 1.47 16.97 10.21
N TYR A 216 2.21 16.18 9.44
CA TYR A 216 2.60 16.48 8.08
C TYR A 216 2.38 15.27 7.20
N THR A 217 1.74 15.45 6.06
CA THR A 217 1.57 14.38 5.06
C THR A 217 2.70 14.49 4.03
N VAL A 218 3.45 13.42 3.90
CA VAL A 218 4.60 13.33 2.98
C VAL A 218 4.16 13.53 1.54
N ALA A 219 4.77 14.49 0.87
CA ALA A 219 4.54 14.76 -0.55
C ALA A 219 5.63 14.10 -1.41
N SER A 220 5.34 13.99 -2.71
CA SER A 220 6.33 13.47 -3.67
C SER A 220 7.62 14.30 -3.68
N GLY A 221 8.75 13.63 -3.52
CA GLY A 221 10.06 14.27 -3.45
C GLY A 221 10.51 14.69 -2.05
N ASP A 222 9.67 14.49 -1.03
CA ASP A 222 10.06 14.76 0.35
C ASP A 222 11.05 13.72 0.88
N THR A 223 11.90 14.20 1.79
CA THR A 223 12.76 13.38 2.62
C THR A 223 12.56 13.78 4.08
N LEU A 224 12.83 12.89 5.02
CA LEU A 224 12.79 13.27 6.44
C LEU A 224 13.70 14.46 6.75
N THR A 225 14.80 14.62 6.01
CA THR A 225 15.71 15.76 6.11
C THR A 225 15.03 17.07 5.69
N SER A 226 14.32 17.07 4.56
CA SER A 226 13.59 18.26 4.09
C SER A 226 12.46 18.64 5.03
N ILE A 227 11.72 17.67 5.52
CA ILE A 227 10.60 17.85 6.46
C ILE A 227 11.14 18.36 7.82
N ALA A 228 12.19 17.74 8.36
CA ALA A 228 12.82 18.16 9.61
C ALA A 228 13.30 19.62 9.54
N LYS A 229 13.92 20.01 8.43
CA LYS A 229 14.34 21.38 8.17
C LYS A 229 13.17 22.36 8.10
N ALA A 230 12.09 21.99 7.42
CA ALA A 230 10.90 22.83 7.28
C ALA A 230 10.19 23.08 8.62
N TYR A 231 10.22 22.10 9.53
CA TYR A 231 9.56 22.18 10.84
C TYR A 231 10.49 22.53 12.01
N GLY A 232 11.79 22.79 11.74
CA GLY A 232 12.76 23.15 12.77
C GLY A 232 13.03 22.04 13.79
N THR A 233 12.95 20.79 13.34
CA THR A 233 13.19 19.59 14.16
C THR A 233 14.35 18.77 13.57
N THR A 234 14.57 17.58 14.11
CA THR A 234 15.59 16.65 13.60
C THR A 234 14.98 15.42 12.96
N VAL A 235 15.70 14.82 12.02
CA VAL A 235 15.32 13.55 11.39
C VAL A 235 15.09 12.47 12.46
N SER A 236 15.97 12.41 13.46
CA SER A 236 15.88 11.46 14.58
C SER A 236 14.60 11.66 15.41
N ALA A 237 14.21 12.92 15.66
CA ALA A 237 12.99 13.22 16.41
C ALA A 237 11.73 12.79 15.66
N ILE A 238 11.68 13.05 14.33
CA ILE A 238 10.57 12.60 13.49
C ILE A 238 10.55 11.07 13.42
N ALA A 239 11.67 10.43 13.17
CA ALA A 239 11.78 8.98 13.08
C ALA A 239 11.32 8.29 14.37
N THR A 240 11.74 8.79 15.51
CA THR A 240 11.35 8.26 16.83
C THR A 240 9.85 8.45 17.10
N ALA A 241 9.30 9.63 16.79
CA ALA A 241 7.89 9.93 17.01
C ALA A 241 6.95 9.08 16.15
N ASN A 242 7.44 8.58 15.01
CA ASN A 242 6.67 7.82 14.04
C ASN A 242 7.10 6.34 13.94
N ASN A 243 7.95 5.86 14.82
CA ASN A 243 8.51 4.50 14.81
C ASN A 243 9.20 4.13 13.47
N ILE A 244 9.82 5.12 12.82
CA ILE A 244 10.54 4.91 11.56
C ILE A 244 11.92 4.38 11.88
N SER A 245 12.16 3.13 11.55
CA SER A 245 13.45 2.46 11.78
C SER A 245 14.53 2.87 10.78
N ASN A 246 14.13 3.25 9.57
CA ASN A 246 15.03 3.73 8.54
C ASN A 246 14.57 5.09 8.02
N PRO A 247 15.30 6.19 8.34
CA PRO A 247 14.92 7.55 7.97
C PRO A 247 14.99 7.85 6.47
N ASP A 248 15.61 6.98 5.69
CA ASP A 248 15.68 7.11 4.22
C ASP A 248 14.42 6.61 3.51
N TYR A 249 13.51 5.97 4.24
CA TYR A 249 12.26 5.42 3.72
C TYR A 249 11.06 6.08 4.39
N ILE A 250 10.48 7.04 3.69
CA ILE A 250 9.17 7.62 3.97
C ILE A 250 8.33 7.53 2.69
N TYR A 251 7.04 7.34 2.86
CA TYR A 251 6.13 7.12 1.73
C TYR A 251 5.27 8.34 1.47
N VAL A 252 5.06 8.66 0.20
CA VAL A 252 4.11 9.71 -0.20
C VAL A 252 2.72 9.36 0.33
N GLY A 253 2.10 10.32 1.02
CA GLY A 253 0.82 10.11 1.71
C GLY A 253 0.95 9.65 3.17
N GLU A 254 2.15 9.28 3.63
CA GLU A 254 2.39 8.96 5.04
C GLU A 254 2.20 10.20 5.91
N VAL A 255 1.45 10.05 7.01
CA VAL A 255 1.21 11.14 7.97
C VAL A 255 2.22 11.04 9.09
N LEU A 256 3.12 12.01 9.15
CA LEU A 256 4.15 12.09 10.18
C LEU A 256 3.72 13.01 11.32
N THR A 257 3.87 12.54 12.54
CA THR A 257 3.76 13.36 13.74
C THR A 257 5.05 14.15 13.93
N ILE A 258 4.97 15.48 13.90
CA ILE A 258 6.11 16.37 14.09
C ILE A 258 6.07 16.91 15.51
N GLY A 259 6.91 16.38 16.39
CA GLY A 259 7.07 16.89 17.74
C GLY A 259 7.84 18.20 17.77
N SER A 260 7.40 19.19 18.55
CA SER A 260 8.21 20.38 18.88
C SER A 260 9.35 19.97 19.80
N SER A 261 10.56 19.84 19.27
CA SER A 261 11.74 19.71 20.13
C SER A 261 12.21 21.09 20.59
N THR A 262 12.04 21.36 21.86
CA THR A 262 12.85 22.38 22.53
C THR A 262 14.27 21.81 22.68
N SER A 263 15.19 22.45 22.01
CA SER A 263 16.62 22.17 22.11
C SER A 263 17.08 22.28 23.54
N THR A 264 17.77 21.29 24.05
CA THR A 264 18.78 21.48 25.06
C THR A 264 19.97 20.57 24.76
N SER A 265 21.05 21.24 24.60
CA SER A 265 22.39 20.81 24.22
C SER A 265 23.09 19.96 25.27
N THR A 266 24.01 19.14 24.76
CA THR A 266 25.33 18.79 25.32
C THR A 266 25.37 17.61 26.30
N SER A 267 26.03 16.56 25.91
CA SER A 267 27.39 16.25 26.41
C SER A 267 27.95 14.97 25.78
N THR A 268 29.18 15.07 25.48
CA THR A 268 30.20 14.21 24.91
C THR A 268 30.41 12.88 25.65
N PRO A 269 31.05 11.91 24.99
CA PRO A 269 31.15 10.53 25.48
C PRO A 269 32.30 10.33 26.44
N THR A 270 32.10 9.47 27.40
CA THR A 270 33.24 8.92 28.16
C THR A 270 33.19 7.41 28.06
N SER A 271 34.23 6.91 27.45
CA SER A 271 34.64 5.51 27.44
C SER A 271 34.93 5.03 28.85
N SER A 272 34.47 3.86 29.19
CA SER A 272 35.14 3.03 30.16
C SER A 272 34.82 1.54 29.97
N THR A 273 35.86 0.85 29.88
CA THR A 273 36.29 -0.52 29.78
C THR A 273 35.60 -1.51 30.71
N SER A 274 35.33 -2.68 30.12
CA SER A 274 35.47 -4.04 30.64
C SER A 274 34.77 -4.49 31.91
N SER A 275 33.97 -5.53 31.75
CA SER A 275 34.26 -6.80 32.40
C SER A 275 33.41 -7.94 31.83
N SER A 276 34.09 -9.02 31.61
CA SER A 276 33.69 -10.32 31.14
C SER A 276 32.64 -11.00 32.01
N SER A 277 31.59 -11.51 31.37
CA SER A 277 30.94 -12.72 31.84
C SER A 277 30.39 -13.51 30.64
N THR A 278 30.85 -14.74 30.56
CA THR A 278 30.46 -15.78 29.62
C THR A 278 28.95 -15.98 29.59
N SER A 279 28.36 -15.68 28.48
CA SER A 279 27.06 -16.24 28.06
C SER A 279 27.03 -16.29 26.53
N SER A 280 26.52 -17.38 26.01
CA SER A 280 26.37 -17.73 24.61
C SER A 280 26.29 -16.54 23.69
N SER A 281 27.30 -16.33 22.86
CA SER A 281 27.39 -15.23 21.91
C SER A 281 26.31 -15.39 20.85
N SER A 282 25.19 -14.70 21.05
CA SER A 282 24.26 -14.41 19.97
C SER A 282 24.97 -13.50 18.99
N LYS A 283 25.35 -14.06 17.84
CA LYS A 283 25.92 -13.30 16.74
C LYS A 283 24.82 -12.41 16.16
N SER A 284 25.15 -11.21 15.81
CA SER A 284 24.27 -10.31 15.08
C SER A 284 24.92 -9.87 13.78
N TYR A 285 24.10 -9.64 12.78
CA TYR A 285 24.53 -9.19 11.47
C TYR A 285 23.67 -8.01 11.03
N THR A 286 24.30 -6.93 10.56
CA THR A 286 23.59 -5.80 9.97
C THR A 286 23.48 -6.00 8.47
N VAL A 287 22.25 -6.05 7.97
CA VAL A 287 21.93 -6.25 6.55
C VAL A 287 22.55 -5.15 5.71
N ALA A 288 23.34 -5.52 4.71
CA ALA A 288 23.91 -4.59 3.74
C ALA A 288 22.99 -4.44 2.52
N SER A 289 23.19 -3.38 1.75
CA SER A 289 22.47 -3.19 0.48
C SER A 289 22.77 -4.34 -0.49
N GLY A 290 21.70 -4.99 -0.99
CA GLY A 290 21.81 -6.15 -1.88
C GLY A 290 21.82 -7.51 -1.16
N ASP A 291 21.80 -7.52 0.16
CA ASP A 291 21.67 -8.77 0.91
C ASP A 291 20.26 -9.35 0.81
N THR A 292 20.20 -10.67 0.81
CA THR A 292 18.96 -11.44 0.94
C THR A 292 19.04 -12.31 2.19
N LEU A 293 17.91 -12.68 2.76
CA LEU A 293 17.88 -13.60 3.89
C LEU A 293 18.55 -14.93 3.53
N THR A 294 18.46 -15.34 2.27
CA THR A 294 19.12 -16.53 1.71
C THR A 294 20.64 -16.39 1.74
N SER A 295 21.19 -15.25 1.30
CA SER A 295 22.63 -15.02 1.29
C SER A 295 23.21 -14.98 2.71
N ILE A 296 22.49 -14.33 3.63
CA ILE A 296 22.89 -14.24 5.04
C ILE A 296 22.82 -15.62 5.73
N ALA A 297 21.71 -16.33 5.56
CA ALA A 297 21.54 -17.68 6.10
C ALA A 297 22.65 -18.62 5.64
N LYS A 298 22.99 -18.57 4.34
CA LYS A 298 24.10 -19.34 3.76
C LYS A 298 25.46 -18.96 4.34
N ALA A 299 25.72 -17.66 4.52
CA ALA A 299 26.98 -17.15 5.05
C ALA A 299 27.22 -17.60 6.51
N TYR A 300 26.15 -17.72 7.30
CA TYR A 300 26.21 -18.09 8.71
C TYR A 300 25.87 -19.58 8.99
N GLY A 301 25.56 -20.36 7.96
CA GLY A 301 25.26 -21.78 8.07
C GLY A 301 23.97 -22.10 8.83
N VAL A 302 22.99 -21.19 8.77
CA VAL A 302 21.66 -21.34 9.37
C VAL A 302 20.60 -21.47 8.29
N SER A 303 19.43 -22.04 8.63
CA SER A 303 18.32 -22.08 7.68
C SER A 303 17.60 -20.74 7.62
N ILE A 304 17.03 -20.41 6.46
CA ILE A 304 16.20 -19.21 6.28
C ILE A 304 15.05 -19.19 7.30
N SER A 305 14.41 -20.33 7.54
CA SER A 305 13.31 -20.45 8.49
C SER A 305 13.75 -20.20 9.93
N THR A 306 14.94 -20.65 10.31
CA THR A 306 15.52 -20.39 11.64
C THR A 306 15.82 -18.91 11.81
N LEU A 307 16.46 -18.29 10.81
CA LEU A 307 16.82 -16.89 10.82
C LEU A 307 15.57 -15.99 10.86
N ALA A 308 14.54 -16.33 10.08
CA ALA A 308 13.27 -15.63 10.06
C ALA A 308 12.54 -15.70 11.41
N LYS A 309 12.45 -16.90 12.01
CA LYS A 309 11.81 -17.07 13.33
C LYS A 309 12.53 -16.31 14.43
N LEU A 310 13.88 -16.36 14.44
CA LEU A 310 14.70 -15.68 15.45
C LEU A 310 14.52 -14.16 15.41
N ASN A 311 14.17 -13.62 14.25
CA ASN A 311 14.02 -12.19 14.00
C ASN A 311 12.58 -11.73 13.79
N ASN A 312 11.58 -12.60 13.98
CA ASN A 312 10.17 -12.33 13.76
C ASN A 312 9.85 -11.84 12.33
N ILE A 313 10.57 -12.38 11.34
CA ILE A 313 10.38 -12.02 9.93
C ILE A 313 9.31 -12.95 9.36
N SER A 314 8.15 -12.37 9.04
CA SER A 314 7.02 -13.09 8.45
C SER A 314 7.20 -13.31 6.94
N ASN A 315 7.85 -12.37 6.26
CA ASN A 315 8.15 -12.45 4.82
C ASN A 315 9.65 -12.55 4.61
N THR A 316 10.12 -13.75 4.26
CA THR A 316 11.54 -14.07 4.07
C THR A 316 12.18 -13.41 2.85
N ASN A 317 11.37 -12.86 1.95
CA ASN A 317 11.81 -12.12 0.78
C ASN A 317 12.00 -10.63 1.05
N LEU A 318 11.67 -10.19 2.27
CA LEU A 318 11.68 -8.78 2.63
C LEU A 318 12.59 -8.54 3.83
N ILE A 319 13.82 -8.15 3.56
CA ILE A 319 14.76 -7.65 4.57
C ILE A 319 15.34 -6.32 4.11
N TYR A 320 15.59 -5.45 5.06
CA TYR A 320 16.02 -4.09 4.75
C TYR A 320 17.48 -3.88 5.12
N ALA A 321 18.23 -3.21 4.24
CA ALA A 321 19.58 -2.77 4.55
C ALA A 321 19.57 -1.89 5.81
N GLY A 322 20.51 -2.14 6.72
CA GLY A 322 20.58 -1.48 8.02
C GLY A 322 19.84 -2.22 9.15
N THR A 323 19.00 -3.21 8.86
CA THR A 323 18.36 -4.05 9.89
C THR A 323 19.42 -4.95 10.55
N THR A 324 19.41 -5.02 11.87
CA THR A 324 20.27 -5.94 12.62
C THR A 324 19.52 -7.24 12.89
N LEU A 325 20.04 -8.32 12.33
CA LEU A 325 19.51 -9.68 12.52
C LEU A 325 20.29 -10.41 13.61
N LYS A 326 19.58 -11.16 14.44
CA LYS A 326 20.17 -12.17 15.35
C LYS A 326 20.44 -13.41 14.52
N ILE A 327 21.65 -13.95 14.70
CA ILE A 327 22.10 -15.14 13.96
C ILE A 327 22.19 -16.34 14.92
#